data_e64cbd49f27088990cb5f49146b510f8
#
_entry.id   e64cbd49f27088990cb5f49146b510f8
#
_cell.length_a   1.000
_cell.length_b   1.000
_cell.length_c   1.000
_cell.angle_alpha   90.00
_cell.angle_beta   90.00
_cell.angle_gamma   90.00
#
_symmetry.space_group_name_H-M   'P 1'
#
loop_
_entity.id
_entity.type
_entity.pdbx_description
1 polymer ?
#
loop_
_entity_poly.entity_id
_entity_poly.type
_entity_poly.pdbx_seq_one_letter_code
_entity_poly.pdbx_strand_id
1 'polypeptide(L)'
;SDGYGPIVKEVAEKHPEIQFCVPTGDNANQDPVLSNYHNCYGTIYQGRYVCGVVAGVKLKEMIENGIITPEQAKIGYVAAFPYAEVISGYTAFYLGVRSVVPEATRLDYYTDTWSNYSMEKQVATELIAQDCVLISQHSDTIGPATACESAGGSIPVYHVGYNQSMTDVAPTRSLVSSCVDYSYYFEQSIYALLHGKKIEDCIDGKTYGQDA
;
A
#
# COMPACT_ATOMS: atom_id res chain seq x y z
N SER A 1 8.06 6.53 -7.81
CA SER A 1 7.54 5.19 -8.09
C SER A 1 8.58 4.38 -8.87
N ASP A 2 8.56 3.08 -8.71
CA ASP A 2 9.52 2.12 -9.28
C ASP A 2 9.74 2.29 -10.79
N GLY A 3 8.66 2.56 -11.52
CA GLY A 3 8.73 2.73 -12.97
C GLY A 3 9.52 3.96 -13.44
N TYR A 4 9.72 4.96 -12.59
CA TYR A 4 10.43 6.19 -12.95
C TYR A 4 11.89 6.19 -12.49
N GLY A 5 12.26 5.39 -11.52
CA GLY A 5 13.59 5.38 -10.92
C GLY A 5 14.74 5.34 -11.93
N PRO A 6 14.77 4.38 -12.87
CA PRO A 6 15.85 4.30 -13.85
C PRO A 6 15.97 5.53 -14.74
N ILE A 7 14.84 6.07 -15.22
CA ILE A 7 14.82 7.25 -16.10
C ILE A 7 15.27 8.50 -15.33
N VAL A 8 14.77 8.69 -14.12
CA VAL A 8 15.15 9.84 -13.29
C VAL A 8 16.62 9.78 -12.92
N LYS A 9 17.18 8.60 -12.64
CA LYS A 9 18.61 8.43 -12.36
C LYS A 9 19.48 8.79 -13.56
N GLU A 10 19.10 8.40 -14.77
CA GLU A 10 19.79 8.80 -16.01
C GLU A 10 19.78 10.33 -16.21
N VAL A 11 18.67 10.99 -15.85
CA VAL A 11 18.58 12.46 -15.92
C VAL A 11 19.44 13.09 -14.81
N ALA A 12 19.43 12.54 -13.61
CA ALA A 12 20.24 13.04 -12.49
C ALA A 12 21.75 12.99 -12.80
N GLU A 13 22.22 11.96 -13.50
CA GLU A 13 23.60 11.86 -13.96
C GLU A 13 24.00 13.00 -14.90
N LYS A 14 23.06 13.47 -15.73
CA LYS A 14 23.28 14.57 -16.69
C LYS A 14 23.17 15.97 -16.07
N HIS A 15 22.57 16.06 -14.87
CA HIS A 15 22.28 17.30 -14.18
C HIS A 15 22.76 17.27 -12.72
N PRO A 16 24.08 17.21 -12.48
CA PRO A 16 24.65 17.07 -11.15
C PRO A 16 24.35 18.27 -10.22
N GLU A 17 23.96 19.40 -10.79
CA GLU A 17 23.59 20.61 -10.05
C GLU A 17 22.14 20.55 -9.49
N ILE A 18 21.34 19.58 -9.88
CA ILE A 18 19.95 19.42 -9.44
C ILE A 18 19.84 18.21 -8.52
N GLN A 19 19.11 18.34 -7.42
CA GLN A 19 18.82 17.24 -6.53
C GLN A 19 17.51 16.55 -6.92
N PHE A 20 17.54 15.21 -7.02
CA PHE A 20 16.41 14.38 -7.40
C PHE A 20 15.99 13.51 -6.24
N CYS A 21 14.77 13.70 -5.75
CA CYS A 21 14.17 12.88 -4.70
C CYS A 21 13.06 12.02 -5.30
N VAL A 22 13.21 10.72 -5.28
CA VAL A 22 12.27 9.77 -5.86
C VAL A 22 11.64 8.91 -4.76
N PRO A 23 10.43 9.25 -4.31
CA PRO A 23 9.66 8.40 -3.39
C PRO A 23 9.40 7.04 -4.02
N THR A 24 9.51 5.99 -3.23
CA THR A 24 9.36 4.58 -3.64
C THR A 24 10.35 4.12 -4.73
N GLY A 25 11.47 4.84 -4.93
CA GLY A 25 12.59 4.37 -5.74
C GLY A 25 13.50 3.45 -4.91
N ASP A 26 14.19 2.51 -5.55
CA ASP A 26 15.00 1.49 -4.89
C ASP A 26 16.43 1.39 -5.44
N ASN A 27 16.80 2.30 -6.34
CA ASN A 27 18.04 2.21 -7.10
C ASN A 27 19.09 3.29 -6.79
N ALA A 28 18.92 4.09 -5.72
CA ALA A 28 19.89 5.12 -5.34
C ALA A 28 21.26 4.52 -4.93
N ASN A 29 21.26 3.31 -4.36
CA ASN A 29 22.46 2.60 -3.93
C ASN A 29 23.07 1.69 -5.01
N GLN A 30 22.49 1.66 -6.21
CA GLN A 30 23.03 0.90 -7.33
C GLN A 30 24.07 1.72 -8.10
N ASP A 31 25.04 1.08 -8.71
CA ASP A 31 26.06 1.76 -9.51
C ASP A 31 25.48 2.36 -10.80
N PRO A 32 25.93 3.57 -11.22
CA PRO A 32 26.75 4.51 -10.45
C PRO A 32 25.95 5.14 -9.31
N VAL A 33 26.56 5.25 -8.11
CA VAL A 33 25.94 5.97 -6.98
C VAL A 33 26.11 7.46 -7.21
N LEU A 34 25.00 8.20 -7.31
CA LEU A 34 24.98 9.62 -7.57
C LEU A 34 24.70 10.41 -6.28
N SER A 35 25.47 11.47 -6.05
CA SER A 35 25.33 12.32 -4.86
C SER A 35 24.11 13.25 -4.89
N ASN A 36 23.44 13.32 -6.04
CA ASN A 36 22.27 14.15 -6.26
C ASN A 36 20.99 13.34 -6.55
N TYR A 37 21.01 12.02 -6.29
CA TYR A 37 19.87 11.14 -6.50
C TYR A 37 19.54 10.38 -5.22
N HIS A 38 18.32 10.55 -4.71
CA HIS A 38 17.88 10.07 -3.41
C HIS A 38 16.59 9.28 -3.56
N ASN A 39 16.48 8.15 -2.85
CA ASN A 39 15.24 7.41 -2.71
C ASN A 39 14.73 7.50 -1.27
N CYS A 40 13.42 7.47 -1.09
CA CYS A 40 12.80 7.39 0.22
C CYS A 40 11.58 6.48 0.20
N TYR A 41 11.39 5.75 1.29
CA TYR A 41 10.22 4.93 1.56
C TYR A 41 9.60 5.32 2.90
N GLY A 42 8.26 5.35 2.95
CA GLY A 42 7.56 5.33 4.22
C GLY A 42 7.51 3.90 4.79
N THR A 43 7.40 3.76 6.10
CA THR A 43 7.19 2.46 6.78
C THR A 43 5.73 2.01 6.62
N ILE A 44 5.29 1.80 5.37
CA ILE A 44 3.89 1.54 5.01
C ILE A 44 3.30 0.33 5.73
N TYR A 45 4.12 -0.70 5.99
CA TYR A 45 3.69 -1.91 6.69
C TYR A 45 3.10 -1.61 8.08
N GLN A 46 3.56 -0.55 8.77
CA GLN A 46 3.00 -0.14 10.07
C GLN A 46 1.54 0.32 9.91
N GLY A 47 1.28 1.22 8.97
CA GLY A 47 -0.08 1.66 8.65
C GLY A 47 -0.94 0.51 8.14
N ARG A 48 -0.36 -0.41 7.36
CA ARG A 48 -1.08 -1.62 6.89
C ARG A 48 -1.46 -2.55 8.04
N TYR A 49 -0.59 -2.74 9.05
CA TYR A 49 -0.93 -3.50 10.24
C TYR A 49 -2.13 -2.89 10.98
N VAL A 50 -2.12 -1.57 11.20
CA VAL A 50 -3.24 -0.86 11.84
C VAL A 50 -4.54 -1.02 11.02
N CYS A 51 -4.47 -0.87 9.72
CA CYS A 51 -5.60 -1.14 8.82
C CYS A 51 -6.10 -2.59 8.95
N GLY A 52 -5.18 -3.54 9.12
CA GLY A 52 -5.50 -4.94 9.38
C GLY A 52 -6.27 -5.13 10.69
N VAL A 53 -5.88 -4.45 11.76
CA VAL A 53 -6.60 -4.49 13.04
C VAL A 53 -8.03 -3.95 12.86
N VAL A 54 -8.21 -2.81 12.16
CA VAL A 54 -9.55 -2.25 11.87
C VAL A 54 -10.39 -3.24 11.06
N ALA A 55 -9.81 -3.87 10.05
CA ALA A 55 -10.47 -4.90 9.25
C ALA A 55 -10.86 -6.12 10.12
N GLY A 56 -9.97 -6.55 11.00
CA GLY A 56 -10.23 -7.63 11.95
C GLY A 56 -11.38 -7.32 12.90
N VAL A 57 -11.46 -6.09 13.42
CA VAL A 57 -12.60 -5.64 14.25
C VAL A 57 -13.90 -5.72 13.47
N LYS A 58 -13.92 -5.33 12.19
CA LYS A 58 -15.11 -5.44 11.35
C LYS A 58 -15.50 -6.89 11.08
N LEU A 59 -14.55 -7.76 10.79
CA LEU A 59 -14.83 -9.20 10.63
C LEU A 59 -15.37 -9.81 11.93
N LYS A 60 -14.82 -9.45 13.08
CA LYS A 60 -15.30 -9.88 14.38
C LYS A 60 -16.74 -9.42 14.62
N GLU A 61 -17.06 -8.17 14.34
CA GLU A 61 -18.45 -7.67 14.40
C GLU A 61 -19.40 -8.47 13.51
N MET A 62 -18.97 -8.83 12.29
CA MET A 62 -19.78 -9.65 11.37
C MET A 62 -20.02 -11.07 11.95
N ILE A 63 -19.01 -11.65 12.60
CA ILE A 63 -19.12 -12.95 13.26
C ILE A 63 -20.08 -12.88 14.45
N GLU A 64 -19.91 -11.90 15.34
CA GLU A 64 -20.75 -11.70 16.52
C GLU A 64 -22.22 -11.45 16.17
N ASN A 65 -22.48 -10.81 15.04
CA ASN A 65 -23.83 -10.57 14.51
C ASN A 65 -24.40 -11.75 13.69
N GLY A 66 -23.65 -12.85 13.54
CA GLY A 66 -24.08 -14.03 12.80
C GLY A 66 -24.19 -13.81 11.29
N ILE A 67 -23.52 -12.79 10.74
CA ILE A 67 -23.47 -12.52 9.29
C ILE A 67 -22.54 -13.50 8.58
N ILE A 68 -21.42 -13.85 9.23
CA ILE A 68 -20.46 -14.87 8.78
C ILE A 68 -20.05 -15.76 9.93
N THR A 69 -19.48 -16.94 9.65
CA THR A 69 -18.78 -17.76 10.65
C THR A 69 -17.30 -17.38 10.72
N PRO A 70 -16.55 -17.79 11.77
CA PRO A 70 -15.10 -17.58 11.81
C PRO A 70 -14.36 -18.12 10.59
N GLU A 71 -14.77 -19.28 10.06
CA GLU A 71 -14.17 -19.94 8.90
C GLU A 71 -14.45 -19.17 7.58
N GLN A 72 -15.50 -18.35 7.58
CA GLN A 72 -15.85 -17.46 6.48
C GLN A 72 -15.11 -16.12 6.50
N ALA A 73 -14.29 -15.86 7.51
CA ALA A 73 -13.46 -14.65 7.58
C ALA A 73 -12.31 -14.70 6.54
N LYS A 74 -12.66 -14.60 5.27
CA LYS A 74 -11.76 -14.69 4.13
C LYS A 74 -11.49 -13.32 3.53
N ILE A 75 -10.20 -13.01 3.36
CA ILE A 75 -9.72 -11.73 2.83
C ILE A 75 -9.19 -11.95 1.42
N GLY A 76 -9.55 -11.05 0.50
CA GLY A 76 -8.92 -10.92 -0.80
C GLY A 76 -7.92 -9.75 -0.81
N TYR A 77 -6.78 -9.94 -1.45
CA TYR A 77 -5.78 -8.89 -1.61
C TYR A 77 -5.43 -8.68 -3.08
N VAL A 78 -5.67 -7.47 -3.59
CA VAL A 78 -5.31 -7.07 -4.94
C VAL A 78 -3.92 -6.44 -4.89
N ALA A 79 -2.92 -7.16 -5.36
CA ALA A 79 -1.52 -6.79 -5.33
C ALA A 79 -1.02 -6.36 -6.72
N ALA A 80 -0.18 -5.32 -6.80
CA ALA A 80 0.40 -4.91 -8.08
C ALA A 80 1.46 -5.90 -8.55
N PHE A 81 2.51 -6.13 -7.75
CA PHE A 81 3.65 -7.00 -8.06
C PHE A 81 4.12 -7.75 -6.82
N PRO A 82 4.83 -8.87 -6.95
CA PRO A 82 5.43 -9.59 -5.82
C PRO A 82 6.74 -8.93 -5.33
N TYR A 83 6.74 -7.61 -5.15
CA TYR A 83 7.88 -6.86 -4.62
C TYR A 83 7.86 -6.84 -3.08
N ALA A 84 9.03 -6.63 -2.47
CA ALA A 84 9.19 -6.62 -1.01
C ALA A 84 8.22 -5.61 -0.33
N GLU A 85 8.04 -4.42 -0.91
CA GLU A 85 7.08 -3.43 -0.44
C GLU A 85 5.66 -3.99 -0.36
N VAL A 86 5.17 -4.59 -1.45
CA VAL A 86 3.81 -5.14 -1.56
C VAL A 86 3.65 -6.32 -0.60
N ILE A 87 4.66 -7.22 -0.56
CA ILE A 87 4.68 -8.39 0.33
C ILE A 87 4.65 -7.96 1.80
N SER A 88 5.47 -6.99 2.19
CA SER A 88 5.47 -6.45 3.55
C SER A 88 4.11 -5.84 3.92
N GLY A 89 3.49 -5.13 2.97
CA GLY A 89 2.19 -4.49 3.14
C GLY A 89 1.07 -5.50 3.42
N TYR A 90 0.89 -6.52 2.57
CA TYR A 90 -0.16 -7.51 2.79
C TYR A 90 0.14 -8.44 3.96
N THR A 91 1.42 -8.72 4.24
CA THR A 91 1.80 -9.53 5.39
C THR A 91 1.45 -8.82 6.70
N ALA A 92 1.83 -7.55 6.83
CA ALA A 92 1.49 -6.75 7.99
C ALA A 92 -0.03 -6.60 8.16
N PHE A 93 -0.75 -6.32 7.07
CA PHE A 93 -2.20 -6.25 7.06
C PHE A 93 -2.83 -7.55 7.57
N TYR A 94 -2.41 -8.69 7.05
CA TYR A 94 -2.91 -10.01 7.46
C TYR A 94 -2.61 -10.33 8.92
N LEU A 95 -1.41 -10.00 9.40
CA LEU A 95 -1.06 -10.15 10.82
C LEU A 95 -1.95 -9.26 11.71
N GLY A 96 -2.26 -8.04 11.26
CA GLY A 96 -3.20 -7.16 11.94
C GLY A 96 -4.60 -7.77 12.04
N VAL A 97 -5.13 -8.32 10.95
CA VAL A 97 -6.43 -9.01 10.96
C VAL A 97 -6.41 -10.20 11.92
N ARG A 98 -5.39 -11.05 11.83
CA ARG A 98 -5.28 -12.25 12.67
C ARG A 98 -5.04 -11.96 14.14
N SER A 99 -4.58 -10.79 14.50
CA SER A 99 -4.50 -10.37 15.90
C SER A 99 -5.90 -10.25 16.56
N VAL A 100 -6.95 -10.08 15.73
CA VAL A 100 -8.34 -9.95 16.17
C VAL A 100 -9.17 -11.19 15.84
N VAL A 101 -8.99 -11.75 14.64
CA VAL A 101 -9.67 -12.97 14.14
C VAL A 101 -8.61 -13.97 13.70
N PRO A 102 -8.12 -14.84 14.60
CA PRO A 102 -7.04 -15.80 14.32
C PRO A 102 -7.35 -16.79 13.20
N GLU A 103 -8.63 -17.09 12.97
CA GLU A 103 -9.14 -18.02 11.94
C GLU A 103 -9.11 -17.41 10.53
N ALA A 104 -8.96 -16.09 10.41
CA ALA A 104 -8.99 -15.42 9.11
C ALA A 104 -7.98 -16.00 8.13
N THR A 105 -8.43 -16.16 6.89
CA THR A 105 -7.63 -16.65 5.75
C THR A 105 -7.47 -15.56 4.69
N ARG A 106 -6.49 -15.72 3.79
CA ARG A 106 -6.19 -14.71 2.77
C ARG A 106 -5.92 -15.36 1.40
N LEU A 107 -6.35 -14.69 0.35
CA LEU A 107 -5.98 -14.94 -1.05
C LEU A 107 -5.35 -13.68 -1.63
N ASP A 108 -4.20 -13.82 -2.29
CA ASP A 108 -3.49 -12.73 -2.96
C ASP A 108 -3.52 -12.95 -4.47
N TYR A 109 -3.99 -11.95 -5.23
CA TYR A 109 -3.96 -11.97 -6.69
C TYR A 109 -3.17 -10.77 -7.20
N TYR A 110 -2.26 -11.02 -8.13
CA TYR A 110 -1.41 -10.01 -8.73
C TYR A 110 -1.98 -9.53 -10.05
N THR A 111 -1.87 -8.23 -10.28
CA THR A 111 -2.33 -7.57 -11.51
C THR A 111 -1.19 -7.33 -12.50
N ASP A 112 0.07 -7.53 -12.07
CA ASP A 112 1.29 -7.22 -12.81
C ASP A 112 1.32 -5.78 -13.37
N THR A 113 0.62 -4.87 -12.68
CA THR A 113 0.59 -3.43 -12.97
C THR A 113 0.26 -2.64 -11.71
N TRP A 114 0.82 -1.43 -11.59
CA TRP A 114 0.49 -0.52 -10.49
C TRP A 114 -0.87 0.14 -10.66
N SER A 115 -1.27 0.43 -11.90
CA SER A 115 -2.46 1.25 -12.18
C SER A 115 -3.21 0.74 -13.41
N ASN A 116 -4.22 -0.09 -13.17
CA ASN A 116 -5.17 -0.55 -14.19
C ASN A 116 -6.54 -0.77 -13.56
N TYR A 117 -7.39 0.26 -13.64
CA TYR A 117 -8.72 0.24 -13.03
C TYR A 117 -9.54 -1.01 -13.39
N SER A 118 -9.58 -1.36 -14.68
CA SER A 118 -10.41 -2.48 -15.15
C SER A 118 -9.91 -3.82 -14.61
N MET A 119 -8.59 -4.03 -14.64
CA MET A 119 -7.98 -5.26 -14.14
C MET A 119 -8.09 -5.37 -12.62
N GLU A 120 -7.80 -4.30 -11.89
CA GLU A 120 -7.92 -4.29 -10.42
C GLU A 120 -9.37 -4.54 -9.98
N LYS A 121 -10.35 -3.93 -10.66
CA LYS A 121 -11.77 -4.18 -10.41
C LYS A 121 -12.16 -5.63 -10.73
N GLN A 122 -11.67 -6.17 -11.84
CA GLN A 122 -11.92 -7.58 -12.22
C GLN A 122 -11.35 -8.52 -11.17
N VAL A 123 -10.09 -8.36 -10.79
CA VAL A 123 -9.43 -9.19 -9.77
C VAL A 123 -10.18 -9.13 -8.43
N ALA A 124 -10.60 -7.94 -8.00
CA ALA A 124 -11.41 -7.80 -6.78
C ALA A 124 -12.75 -8.54 -6.92
N THR A 125 -13.40 -8.47 -8.08
CA THR A 125 -14.66 -9.19 -8.35
C THR A 125 -14.46 -10.71 -8.31
N GLU A 126 -13.35 -11.21 -8.85
CA GLU A 126 -12.98 -12.63 -8.79
C GLU A 126 -12.72 -13.11 -7.36
N LEU A 127 -12.07 -12.29 -6.54
CA LEU A 127 -11.85 -12.58 -5.11
C LEU A 127 -13.18 -12.60 -4.34
N ILE A 128 -14.10 -11.67 -4.63
CA ILE A 128 -15.46 -11.67 -4.05
C ILE A 128 -16.23 -12.94 -4.46
N ALA A 129 -16.12 -13.36 -5.71
CA ALA A 129 -16.73 -14.59 -6.21
C ALA A 129 -16.15 -15.87 -5.58
N GLN A 130 -14.99 -15.77 -4.92
CA GLN A 130 -14.37 -16.83 -4.12
C GLN A 130 -14.65 -16.67 -2.62
N ASP A 131 -15.77 -16.03 -2.29
CA ASP A 131 -16.25 -15.82 -0.91
C ASP A 131 -15.35 -14.94 -0.03
N CYS A 132 -14.53 -14.07 -0.62
CA CYS A 132 -13.85 -13.04 0.15
C CYS A 132 -14.86 -11.97 0.61
N VAL A 133 -14.94 -11.76 1.91
CA VAL A 133 -15.86 -10.80 2.55
C VAL A 133 -15.21 -9.46 2.88
N LEU A 134 -13.91 -9.37 2.65
CA LEU A 134 -13.13 -8.15 2.80
C LEU A 134 -12.05 -8.13 1.72
N ILE A 135 -11.94 -7.01 1.01
CA ILE A 135 -10.92 -6.79 -0.02
C ILE A 135 -9.99 -5.68 0.43
N SER A 136 -8.69 -5.91 0.28
CA SER A 136 -7.69 -4.87 0.40
C SER A 136 -6.83 -4.82 -0.84
N GLN A 137 -6.01 -3.78 -0.98
CA GLN A 137 -5.20 -3.58 -2.16
C GLN A 137 -3.81 -3.01 -1.84
N HIS A 138 -2.87 -3.26 -2.74
CA HIS A 138 -1.60 -2.58 -2.87
C HIS A 138 -1.37 -2.33 -4.37
N SER A 139 -2.28 -1.59 -4.94
CA SER A 139 -2.38 -1.12 -6.32
C SER A 139 -3.05 0.26 -6.28
N ASP A 140 -2.94 1.05 -7.35
CA ASP A 140 -3.11 2.52 -7.26
C ASP A 140 -4.49 3.02 -7.66
N THR A 141 -5.43 2.15 -8.09
CA THR A 141 -6.73 2.63 -8.56
C THR A 141 -7.86 2.40 -7.56
N ILE A 142 -9.00 3.03 -7.84
CA ILE A 142 -10.23 2.87 -7.08
C ILE A 142 -11.02 1.59 -7.49
N GLY A 143 -10.49 0.77 -8.38
CA GLY A 143 -11.15 -0.42 -8.93
C GLY A 143 -11.65 -1.38 -7.87
N PRO A 144 -10.81 -1.83 -6.90
CA PRO A 144 -11.20 -2.75 -5.84
C PRO A 144 -12.30 -2.19 -4.93
N ALA A 145 -12.22 -0.90 -4.56
CA ALA A 145 -13.25 -0.23 -3.77
C ALA A 145 -14.59 -0.20 -4.51
N THR A 146 -14.56 0.11 -5.82
CA THR A 146 -15.75 0.11 -6.68
C THR A 146 -16.38 -1.29 -6.78
N ALA A 147 -15.56 -2.34 -6.84
CA ALA A 147 -16.06 -3.73 -6.86
C ALA A 147 -16.80 -4.05 -5.54
N CYS A 148 -16.23 -3.69 -4.39
CA CYS A 148 -16.86 -3.90 -3.09
C CYS A 148 -18.18 -3.14 -2.93
N GLU A 149 -18.23 -1.85 -3.34
CA GLU A 149 -19.46 -1.05 -3.27
C GLU A 149 -20.56 -1.60 -4.17
N SER A 150 -20.19 -2.15 -5.33
CA SER A 150 -21.13 -2.72 -6.31
C SER A 150 -21.48 -4.18 -6.01
N ALA A 151 -20.83 -4.82 -5.04
CA ALA A 151 -21.06 -6.22 -4.73
C ALA A 151 -22.47 -6.44 -4.20
N GLY A 152 -23.19 -7.32 -4.88
CA GLY A 152 -24.51 -7.81 -4.45
C GLY A 152 -24.36 -8.99 -3.48
N GLY A 153 -25.51 -9.44 -2.94
CA GLY A 153 -25.57 -10.61 -2.06
C GLY A 153 -26.01 -10.27 -0.65
N SER A 154 -26.19 -11.33 0.17
CA SER A 154 -26.65 -11.21 1.55
C SER A 154 -25.51 -10.84 2.52
N ILE A 155 -24.28 -11.17 2.17
CA ILE A 155 -23.09 -10.85 2.97
C ILE A 155 -22.45 -9.60 2.37
N PRO A 156 -22.31 -8.52 3.15
CA PRO A 156 -21.63 -7.29 2.69
C PRO A 156 -20.12 -7.53 2.55
N VAL A 157 -19.54 -7.03 1.46
CA VAL A 157 -18.08 -7.07 1.25
C VAL A 157 -17.50 -5.70 1.56
N TYR A 158 -16.55 -5.64 2.49
CA TYR A 158 -15.90 -4.40 2.91
C TYR A 158 -14.57 -4.18 2.20
N HIS A 159 -14.11 -2.93 2.19
CA HIS A 159 -12.88 -2.52 1.53
C HIS A 159 -11.92 -1.80 2.49
N VAL A 160 -10.63 -2.08 2.32
CA VAL A 160 -9.53 -1.35 2.94
C VAL A 160 -8.60 -0.79 1.89
N GLY A 161 -8.53 0.54 1.83
CA GLY A 161 -7.80 1.27 0.78
C GLY A 161 -6.29 1.37 1.00
N TYR A 162 -5.61 1.85 -0.04
CA TYR A 162 -4.19 2.12 -0.08
C TYR A 162 -3.92 3.49 -0.71
N ASN A 163 -3.06 4.28 -0.08
CA ASN A 163 -2.57 5.60 -0.50
C ASN A 163 -3.60 6.72 -0.68
N GLN A 164 -4.87 6.42 -0.77
CA GLN A 164 -5.93 7.42 -0.90
C GLN A 164 -7.21 6.99 -0.18
N SER A 165 -8.02 7.96 0.20
CA SER A 165 -9.36 7.68 0.74
C SER A 165 -10.24 7.06 -0.34
N MET A 166 -10.99 6.03 0.03
CA MET A 166 -11.95 5.36 -0.85
C MET A 166 -13.41 5.67 -0.50
N THR A 167 -13.64 6.60 0.44
CA THR A 167 -14.98 6.93 0.93
C THR A 167 -15.89 7.54 -0.14
N ASP A 168 -15.32 8.28 -1.11
CA ASP A 168 -16.13 8.89 -2.18
C ASP A 168 -16.65 7.86 -3.20
N VAL A 169 -15.91 6.76 -3.39
CA VAL A 169 -16.25 5.71 -4.37
C VAL A 169 -16.87 4.47 -3.75
N ALA A 170 -16.68 4.28 -2.46
CA ALA A 170 -17.24 3.18 -1.69
C ALA A 170 -17.76 3.67 -0.32
N PRO A 171 -18.76 4.58 -0.30
CA PRO A 171 -19.23 5.24 0.91
C PRO A 171 -19.83 4.28 1.94
N THR A 172 -20.33 3.12 1.52
CA THR A 172 -20.95 2.13 2.42
C THR A 172 -20.02 0.96 2.75
N ARG A 173 -18.90 0.80 2.04
CA ARG A 173 -18.01 -0.36 2.13
C ARG A 173 -16.59 -0.02 2.54
N SER A 174 -16.11 1.21 2.35
CA SER A 174 -14.77 1.62 2.76
C SER A 174 -14.68 1.73 4.27
N LEU A 175 -13.72 0.99 4.87
CA LEU A 175 -13.48 1.00 6.32
C LEU A 175 -12.41 2.01 6.70
N VAL A 176 -11.28 1.93 6.05
CA VAL A 176 -10.07 2.72 6.34
C VAL A 176 -9.12 2.68 5.15
N SER A 177 -8.26 3.67 5.02
CA SER A 177 -7.15 3.67 4.07
C SER A 177 -5.87 4.11 4.79
N SER A 178 -4.75 3.44 4.53
CA SER A 178 -3.43 3.93 4.93
C SER A 178 -2.84 4.79 3.83
N CYS A 179 -2.31 5.95 4.19
CA CYS A 179 -1.66 6.88 3.28
C CYS A 179 -0.24 7.17 3.77
N VAL A 180 0.68 7.41 2.84
CA VAL A 180 2.02 7.89 3.17
C VAL A 180 2.02 9.40 3.16
N ASP A 181 2.49 10.01 4.24
CA ASP A 181 2.75 11.44 4.31
C ASP A 181 4.25 11.70 4.08
N TYR A 182 4.58 12.26 2.93
CA TYR A 182 5.94 12.63 2.56
C TYR A 182 6.32 14.06 2.98
N SER A 183 5.45 14.81 3.67
CA SER A 183 5.70 16.22 4.04
C SER A 183 7.00 16.37 4.80
N TYR A 184 7.21 15.57 5.84
CA TYR A 184 8.44 15.61 6.63
C TYR A 184 9.70 15.41 5.78
N TYR A 185 9.69 14.43 4.88
CA TYR A 185 10.84 14.16 4.01
C TYR A 185 11.17 15.37 3.12
N PHE A 186 10.16 15.94 2.46
CA PHE A 186 10.39 17.08 1.59
C PHE A 186 10.75 18.35 2.34
N GLU A 187 10.15 18.61 3.50
CA GLU A 187 10.53 19.74 4.35
C GLU A 187 12.00 19.66 4.77
N GLN A 188 12.45 18.50 5.22
CA GLN A 188 13.86 18.30 5.62
C GLN A 188 14.81 18.36 4.42
N SER A 189 14.39 17.84 3.28
CA SER A 189 15.19 17.93 2.05
C SER A 189 15.38 19.39 1.60
N ILE A 190 14.30 20.17 1.59
CA ILE A 190 14.35 21.61 1.26
C ILE A 190 15.20 22.35 2.29
N TYR A 191 15.02 22.08 3.58
CA TYR A 191 15.83 22.67 4.63
C TYR A 191 17.32 22.40 4.43
N ALA A 192 17.69 21.15 4.11
CA ALA A 192 19.08 20.78 3.84
C ALA A 192 19.68 21.62 2.70
N LEU A 193 18.97 21.71 1.57
CA LEU A 193 19.42 22.46 0.40
C LEU A 193 19.59 23.95 0.69
N LEU A 194 18.63 24.58 1.38
CA LEU A 194 18.69 25.99 1.75
C LEU A 194 19.86 26.33 2.67
N HIS A 195 20.38 25.35 3.43
CA HIS A 195 21.47 25.52 4.38
C HIS A 195 22.79 24.92 3.92
N GLY A 196 22.89 24.48 2.65
CA GLY A 196 24.11 23.88 2.10
C GLY A 196 24.49 22.56 2.77
N LYS A 197 23.53 21.82 3.32
CA LYS A 197 23.71 20.52 3.96
C LYS A 197 23.35 19.41 2.98
N LYS A 198 23.80 18.20 3.27
CA LYS A 198 23.33 17.00 2.58
C LYS A 198 21.93 16.63 3.06
N ILE A 199 21.11 16.11 2.18
CA ILE A 199 19.74 15.67 2.50
C ILE A 199 19.78 14.57 3.57
N GLU A 200 20.70 13.60 3.44
CA GLU A 200 20.85 12.48 4.37
C GLU A 200 21.22 12.90 5.80
N ASP A 201 21.89 14.04 5.95
CA ASP A 201 22.29 14.57 7.27
C ASP A 201 21.14 15.26 8.00
N CYS A 202 20.04 15.56 7.31
CA CYS A 202 18.89 16.31 7.85
C CYS A 202 17.64 15.43 8.03
N ILE A 203 17.66 14.23 7.51
CA ILE A 203 16.54 13.30 7.65
C ILE A 203 16.85 12.29 8.74
N ASP A 204 16.05 12.32 9.80
CA ASP A 204 16.10 11.30 10.85
C ASP A 204 15.43 10.00 10.34
N GLY A 205 16.04 9.45 9.31
CA GLY A 205 15.65 8.20 8.67
C GLY A 205 16.70 7.14 8.96
N LYS A 206 16.29 5.99 9.44
CA LYS A 206 17.15 4.82 9.43
C LYS A 206 17.16 4.28 8.00
N THR A 207 18.35 4.08 7.44
CA THR A 207 18.50 3.20 6.29
C THR A 207 18.18 1.79 6.80
N TYR A 208 16.94 1.40 6.66
CA TYR A 208 16.61 0.00 6.74
C TYR A 208 17.21 -0.62 5.48
N GLY A 209 17.80 -1.80 5.59
CA GLY A 209 18.41 -2.49 4.46
C GLY A 209 17.43 -2.72 3.31
N GLN A 210 17.88 -3.39 2.27
CA GLN A 210 17.09 -3.66 1.05
C GLN A 210 15.71 -4.29 1.31
N ASP A 211 15.48 -4.78 2.52
CA ASP A 211 14.30 -5.51 2.94
C ASP A 211 13.29 -4.66 3.75
N ALA A 212 13.53 -3.38 3.85
CA ALA A 212 12.67 -2.53 4.69
C ALA A 212 11.64 -1.73 3.88
#